data_4a71bb8126a283f7e00004e55e1cc338
#
_entry.id   4a71bb8126a283f7e00004e55e1cc338
#
_cell.length_a   1.000
_cell.length_b   1.000
_cell.length_c   1.000
_cell.angle_alpha   90.00
_cell.angle_beta   90.00
_cell.angle_gamma   90.00
#
_symmetry.space_group_name_H-M   'P 1'
#
loop_
_entity.id
_entity.type
_entity.pdbx_description
1 polymer ?
#
loop_
_entity_poly.entity_id
_entity_poly.type
_entity_poly.pdbx_seq_one_letter_code
_entity_poly.pdbx_strand_id
1 'polypeptide(L)'
;MKKILTAALLALVTLVSCSKGDNDPRLVIITFDGLRWQELFSGADETLVGETRFVRNPSALKAAYWRETPEERRAALMPFVWSYVPEHGYLIGNRNKNSLMQVANAMSFSYPGYSEMFCGWPDDERIDSNDPNPNPNVSVLEVVNQDPRYKGKVMMYSSWESIRFAVNNERGGFPGSSAHEPSYTDTDAARMLQDVDAGIADGGFGTSERLDCITYGMAMETLKNDHPKVFYVGFGDTDEYAHGGQYDHYLEAAHWTDLYIRRIVEFCESDPFYKGKTTYILTCDHGRGYGAAFRSHSASVRGANQTWFIAFGKGVPALGETTDNGIFYTKQFAATIADILGVDFTPGNGEKCEPFDPTYYKETAKPEAAATFAAVKANPKGQGLRYAYNEGDFWSCKDVLAAPVKKSGITPVFGTEAIKQREDHFGIVFKGLMKIEKSGLYALSMACDDGAKLWLDGQLLWDVDRDGGGFREGWFNLEAGYHRLEVQYWENYGGEDMYIGIDGQGLAYENLPPSMIFYE
;
A
#
# COMPACT_ATOMS: atom_id res chain seq x y z
N MET A 1 -63.41 -67.59 -23.36
CA MET A 1 -62.64 -66.50 -24.00
C MET A 1 -62.55 -65.37 -23.00
N LYS A 2 -61.45 -65.31 -22.27
CA LYS A 2 -61.20 -64.30 -21.23
C LYS A 2 -60.37 -63.17 -21.87
N LYS A 3 -60.86 -61.96 -21.83
CA LYS A 3 -60.11 -60.75 -22.20
C LYS A 3 -59.32 -60.24 -20.98
N ILE A 4 -58.06 -60.22 -21.10
CA ILE A 4 -57.16 -59.66 -20.10
C ILE A 4 -56.99 -58.13 -20.42
N LEU A 5 -57.44 -57.30 -19.50
CA LEU A 5 -57.15 -55.84 -19.52
C LEU A 5 -55.85 -55.63 -18.82
N THR A 6 -54.85 -55.13 -19.54
CA THR A 6 -53.60 -54.71 -18.96
C THR A 6 -53.68 -53.19 -18.68
N ALA A 7 -53.71 -52.81 -17.40
CA ALA A 7 -53.63 -51.41 -17.00
C ALA A 7 -52.14 -50.98 -16.93
N ALA A 8 -51.75 -50.07 -17.77
CA ALA A 8 -50.44 -49.44 -17.70
C ALA A 8 -50.45 -48.30 -16.64
N LEU A 9 -49.76 -48.52 -15.54
CA LEU A 9 -49.53 -47.50 -14.49
C LEU A 9 -48.38 -46.61 -14.94
N LEU A 10 -48.67 -45.37 -15.42
CA LEU A 10 -47.65 -44.37 -15.71
C LEU A 10 -47.18 -43.75 -14.38
N ALA A 11 -46.02 -44.18 -13.91
CA ALA A 11 -45.35 -43.53 -12.76
C ALA A 11 -44.75 -42.21 -13.24
N LEU A 12 -45.38 -41.11 -12.87
CA LEU A 12 -44.83 -39.75 -13.03
C LEU A 12 -43.74 -39.54 -11.97
N VAL A 13 -42.49 -39.78 -12.34
CA VAL A 13 -41.36 -39.41 -11.50
C VAL A 13 -41.18 -37.88 -11.64
N THR A 14 -41.75 -37.14 -10.70
CA THR A 14 -41.40 -35.76 -10.51
C THR A 14 -39.97 -35.69 -9.97
N LEU A 15 -39.02 -35.38 -10.85
CA LEU A 15 -37.68 -34.94 -10.45
C LEU A 15 -37.84 -33.61 -9.70
N VAL A 16 -37.98 -33.68 -8.39
CA VAL A 16 -37.72 -32.53 -7.52
C VAL A 16 -36.22 -32.30 -7.61
N SER A 17 -35.82 -31.45 -8.53
CA SER A 17 -34.51 -30.82 -8.48
C SER A 17 -34.50 -29.95 -7.22
N CYS A 18 -34.01 -30.50 -6.11
CA CYS A 18 -33.56 -29.66 -5.03
C CYS A 18 -32.45 -28.79 -5.63
N SER A 19 -32.76 -27.56 -6.03
CA SER A 19 -31.76 -26.53 -6.23
C SER A 19 -31.06 -26.38 -4.87
N LYS A 20 -29.86 -26.98 -4.72
CA LYS A 20 -28.97 -26.57 -3.65
C LYS A 20 -28.90 -25.07 -3.79
N GLY A 21 -29.36 -24.33 -2.77
CA GLY A 21 -29.24 -22.85 -2.78
C GLY A 21 -27.80 -22.48 -3.14
N ASP A 22 -27.65 -21.46 -3.93
CA ASP A 22 -26.34 -20.94 -4.32
C ASP A 22 -25.59 -20.43 -3.06
N ASN A 23 -24.73 -21.29 -2.51
CA ASN A 23 -23.93 -21.05 -1.31
C ASN A 23 -22.48 -20.70 -1.65
N ASP A 24 -22.16 -20.50 -2.93
CA ASP A 24 -20.81 -20.11 -3.32
C ASP A 24 -20.42 -18.77 -2.65
N PRO A 25 -19.18 -18.58 -2.25
CA PRO A 25 -18.71 -17.33 -1.69
C PRO A 25 -18.96 -16.14 -2.63
N ARG A 26 -19.20 -14.97 -2.04
CA ARG A 26 -19.22 -13.68 -2.73
C ARG A 26 -18.00 -12.89 -2.27
N LEU A 27 -17.34 -12.21 -3.19
CA LEU A 27 -16.15 -11.42 -2.88
C LEU A 27 -16.29 -10.04 -3.49
N VAL A 28 -16.16 -9.03 -2.66
CA VAL A 28 -16.00 -7.62 -3.08
C VAL A 28 -14.57 -7.20 -2.80
N ILE A 29 -13.87 -6.77 -3.84
CA ILE A 29 -12.49 -6.30 -3.79
C ILE A 29 -12.52 -4.80 -4.03
N ILE A 30 -11.89 -4.03 -3.15
CA ILE A 30 -11.77 -2.58 -3.30
C ILE A 30 -10.30 -2.20 -3.15
N THR A 31 -9.78 -1.42 -4.11
CA THR A 31 -8.44 -0.86 -4.01
C THR A 31 -8.47 0.65 -4.00
N PHE A 32 -7.55 1.23 -3.24
CA PHE A 32 -7.20 2.64 -3.26
C PHE A 32 -5.87 2.79 -3.97
N ASP A 33 -5.77 3.64 -4.97
CA ASP A 33 -4.47 3.96 -5.55
C ASP A 33 -3.70 4.86 -4.58
N GLY A 34 -2.51 4.44 -4.19
CA GLY A 34 -1.56 5.23 -3.42
C GLY A 34 -2.00 5.75 -2.04
N LEU A 35 -3.05 5.20 -1.41
CA LEU A 35 -3.42 5.59 -0.04
C LEU A 35 -2.41 5.06 0.97
N ARG A 36 -1.70 5.97 1.66
CA ARG A 36 -0.66 5.61 2.62
C ARG A 36 -1.23 4.93 3.88
N TRP A 37 -0.45 4.00 4.45
CA TRP A 37 -0.78 3.39 5.74
C TRP A 37 -0.89 4.43 6.87
N GLN A 38 -0.15 5.54 6.80
CA GLN A 38 -0.16 6.61 7.79
C GLN A 38 -1.57 7.19 7.96
N GLU A 39 -2.22 7.58 6.86
CA GLU A 39 -3.58 8.12 6.93
C GLU A 39 -4.59 7.06 7.35
N LEU A 40 -4.46 5.83 6.86
CA LEU A 40 -5.36 4.76 7.28
C LEU A 40 -5.29 4.52 8.79
N PHE A 41 -4.09 4.38 9.36
CA PHE A 41 -3.91 3.97 10.75
C PHE A 41 -3.73 5.12 11.75
N SER A 42 -3.37 6.31 11.28
CA SER A 42 -3.12 7.48 12.15
C SER A 42 -3.96 8.71 11.79
N GLY A 43 -4.71 8.69 10.68
CA GLY A 43 -5.51 9.82 10.22
C GLY A 43 -4.64 10.94 9.63
N ALA A 44 -5.13 12.18 9.69
CA ALA A 44 -4.44 13.33 9.13
C ALA A 44 -3.02 13.48 9.69
N ASP A 45 -2.04 13.65 8.78
CA ASP A 45 -0.63 13.84 9.11
C ASP A 45 -0.40 15.21 9.75
N GLU A 46 0.27 15.23 10.91
CA GLU A 46 0.51 16.44 11.69
C GLU A 46 1.32 17.48 10.93
N THR A 47 2.28 17.03 10.13
CA THR A 47 3.17 17.92 9.37
C THR A 47 2.50 18.50 8.13
N LEU A 48 1.51 17.81 7.56
CA LEU A 48 0.84 18.20 6.32
C LEU A 48 -0.46 18.97 6.55
N VAL A 49 -1.24 18.65 7.59
CA VAL A 49 -2.59 19.22 7.81
C VAL A 49 -2.61 20.74 7.97
N GLY A 50 -1.49 21.34 8.33
CA GLY A 50 -1.32 22.79 8.48
C GLY A 50 -0.52 23.46 7.36
N GLU A 51 0.02 22.69 6.42
CA GLU A 51 0.97 23.17 5.42
C GLU A 51 0.25 23.81 4.22
N THR A 52 0.37 25.13 4.11
CA THR A 52 -0.36 25.93 3.10
C THR A 52 0.09 25.67 1.65
N ARG A 53 1.23 25.03 1.44
CA ARG A 53 1.66 24.58 0.10
C ARG A 53 0.79 23.42 -0.41
N PHE A 54 0.19 22.66 0.49
CA PHE A 54 -0.56 21.43 0.16
C PHE A 54 -2.03 21.49 0.60
N VAL A 55 -2.42 22.49 1.38
CA VAL A 55 -3.76 22.64 1.95
C VAL A 55 -4.27 24.04 1.69
N ARG A 56 -5.38 24.15 0.94
CA ARG A 56 -5.97 25.47 0.60
C ARG A 56 -6.59 26.16 1.82
N ASN A 57 -7.21 25.38 2.71
CA ASN A 57 -7.82 25.91 3.94
C ASN A 57 -7.44 25.03 5.15
N PRO A 58 -6.27 25.25 5.78
CA PRO A 58 -5.83 24.48 6.93
C PRO A 58 -6.79 24.46 8.11
N SER A 59 -7.49 25.58 8.36
CA SER A 59 -8.45 25.66 9.47
C SER A 59 -9.66 24.74 9.24
N ALA A 60 -10.19 24.71 8.01
CA ALA A 60 -11.29 23.83 7.65
C ALA A 60 -10.86 22.35 7.69
N LEU A 61 -9.68 22.04 7.15
CA LEU A 61 -9.16 20.68 7.14
C LEU A 61 -8.93 20.16 8.57
N LYS A 62 -8.31 20.98 9.43
CA LYS A 62 -8.14 20.65 10.86
C LYS A 62 -9.48 20.44 11.56
N ALA A 63 -10.45 21.29 11.32
CA ALA A 63 -11.79 21.11 11.90
C ALA A 63 -12.43 19.79 11.49
N ALA A 64 -12.25 19.37 10.23
CA ALA A 64 -12.77 18.11 9.70
C ALA A 64 -12.04 16.88 10.28
N TYR A 65 -10.73 16.81 10.16
CA TYR A 65 -9.99 15.57 10.33
C TYR A 65 -8.93 15.57 11.45
N TRP A 66 -8.54 16.74 11.99
CA TRP A 66 -7.56 16.77 13.06
C TRP A 66 -8.19 16.48 14.43
N ARG A 67 -7.54 15.62 15.20
CA ARG A 67 -7.84 15.31 16.60
C ARG A 67 -6.51 15.09 17.32
N GLU A 68 -6.56 15.04 18.66
CA GLU A 68 -5.35 14.93 19.49
C GLU A 68 -4.65 13.57 19.35
N THR A 69 -5.42 12.49 19.26
CA THR A 69 -4.87 11.13 19.17
C THR A 69 -4.97 10.58 17.75
N PRO A 70 -4.03 9.70 17.33
CA PRO A 70 -4.11 9.01 16.05
C PRO A 70 -5.42 8.23 15.87
N GLU A 71 -5.90 7.59 16.94
CA GLU A 71 -7.14 6.81 16.93
C GLU A 71 -8.36 7.69 16.63
N GLU A 72 -8.42 8.88 17.21
CA GLU A 72 -9.50 9.84 16.94
C GLU A 72 -9.38 10.43 15.53
N ARG A 73 -8.16 10.71 15.05
CA ARG A 73 -7.93 11.24 13.69
C ARG A 73 -8.36 10.24 12.62
N ARG A 74 -7.93 8.96 12.74
CA ARG A 74 -8.30 7.91 11.78
C ARG A 74 -9.80 7.64 11.78
N ALA A 75 -10.45 7.69 12.94
CA ALA A 75 -11.90 7.56 13.05
C ALA A 75 -12.65 8.76 12.44
N ALA A 76 -12.09 9.97 12.50
CA ALA A 76 -12.63 11.14 11.81
C ALA A 76 -12.47 11.05 10.29
N LEU A 77 -11.34 10.51 9.81
CA LEU A 77 -11.05 10.36 8.39
C LEU A 77 -11.86 9.22 7.75
N MET A 78 -11.82 8.03 8.34
CA MET A 78 -12.46 6.82 7.81
C MET A 78 -13.41 6.20 8.87
N PRO A 79 -14.56 6.85 9.13
CA PRO A 79 -15.43 6.48 10.24
C PRO A 79 -16.05 5.08 10.11
N PHE A 80 -16.37 4.61 8.89
CA PHE A 80 -16.92 3.28 8.69
C PHE A 80 -15.86 2.19 8.93
N VAL A 81 -14.69 2.34 8.33
CA VAL A 81 -13.59 1.37 8.53
C VAL A 81 -13.32 1.21 10.03
N TRP A 82 -13.16 2.30 10.78
CA TRP A 82 -12.75 2.20 12.18
C TRP A 82 -13.88 1.88 13.16
N SER A 83 -15.15 2.10 12.81
CA SER A 83 -16.27 1.70 13.66
C SER A 83 -16.78 0.28 13.38
N TYR A 84 -16.54 -0.25 12.18
CA TYR A 84 -17.12 -1.53 11.76
C TYR A 84 -16.08 -2.66 11.65
N VAL A 85 -14.99 -2.43 10.92
CA VAL A 85 -14.05 -3.50 10.57
C VAL A 85 -13.39 -4.18 11.78
N PRO A 86 -12.95 -3.47 12.84
CA PRO A 86 -12.30 -4.13 13.98
C PRO A 86 -13.18 -5.19 14.68
N GLU A 87 -14.50 -5.04 14.60
CA GLU A 87 -15.46 -6.00 15.19
C GLU A 87 -15.88 -7.11 14.22
N HIS A 88 -15.56 -6.97 12.92
CA HIS A 88 -16.04 -7.89 11.87
C HIS A 88 -14.93 -8.50 11.01
N GLY A 89 -13.68 -8.16 11.28
CA GLY A 89 -12.54 -8.59 10.47
C GLY A 89 -11.19 -8.22 11.08
N TYR A 90 -10.21 -7.99 10.21
CA TYR A 90 -8.87 -7.60 10.64
C TYR A 90 -8.21 -6.60 9.69
N LEU A 91 -7.23 -5.86 10.23
CA LEU A 91 -6.41 -4.90 9.51
C LEU A 91 -4.92 -5.22 9.73
N ILE A 92 -4.16 -5.26 8.63
CA ILE A 92 -2.71 -5.47 8.60
C ILE A 92 -2.06 -4.20 8.04
N GLY A 93 -0.88 -3.82 8.55
CA GLY A 93 -0.06 -2.75 7.98
C GLY A 93 0.21 -1.57 8.91
N ASN A 94 -0.29 -1.58 10.16
CA ASN A 94 0.09 -0.55 11.13
C ASN A 94 1.54 -0.75 11.59
N ARG A 95 2.46 -0.05 10.96
CA ARG A 95 3.89 -0.15 11.26
C ARG A 95 4.23 0.28 12.69
N ASN A 96 3.45 1.22 13.26
CA ASN A 96 3.59 1.62 14.68
C ASN A 96 3.28 0.49 15.66
N LYS A 97 2.59 -0.56 15.21
CA LYS A 97 2.25 -1.76 15.99
C LYS A 97 2.99 -3.01 15.50
N ASN A 98 4.07 -2.84 14.75
CA ASN A 98 4.86 -3.92 14.18
C ASN A 98 4.04 -4.90 13.32
N SER A 99 3.02 -4.37 12.64
CA SER A 99 2.26 -5.06 11.62
C SER A 99 2.71 -4.50 10.27
N LEU A 100 3.50 -5.27 9.53
CA LEU A 100 4.21 -4.78 8.37
C LEU A 100 3.61 -5.37 7.09
N MET A 101 3.35 -4.54 6.10
CA MET A 101 2.97 -4.97 4.77
C MET A 101 3.65 -4.10 3.72
N GLN A 102 4.05 -4.72 2.61
CA GLN A 102 4.73 -4.01 1.54
C GLN A 102 4.62 -4.73 0.19
N VAL A 103 4.87 -4.01 -0.89
CA VAL A 103 5.05 -4.62 -2.20
C VAL A 103 6.35 -5.44 -2.24
N ALA A 104 6.37 -6.48 -3.07
CA ALA A 104 7.58 -7.25 -3.35
C ALA A 104 8.27 -6.81 -4.66
N ASN A 105 7.57 -6.07 -5.54
CA ASN A 105 8.15 -5.51 -6.75
C ASN A 105 9.16 -4.40 -6.41
N ALA A 106 10.15 -4.23 -7.26
CA ALA A 106 11.19 -3.22 -7.09
C ALA A 106 10.77 -1.81 -7.53
N MET A 107 9.61 -1.66 -8.16
CA MET A 107 9.18 -0.41 -8.81
C MET A 107 8.44 0.52 -7.86
N SER A 108 7.58 0.00 -6.96
CA SER A 108 6.78 0.75 -5.98
C SER A 108 5.92 1.84 -6.62
N PHE A 109 5.21 1.49 -7.70
CA PHE A 109 4.20 2.32 -8.35
C PHE A 109 3.07 1.46 -8.97
N SER A 110 2.06 2.11 -9.54
CA SER A 110 0.72 1.56 -9.72
C SER A 110 0.66 0.29 -10.56
N TYR A 111 1.06 0.29 -11.84
CA TYR A 111 0.87 -0.89 -12.67
C TYR A 111 1.61 -2.13 -12.14
N PRO A 112 2.90 -2.07 -11.75
CA PRO A 112 3.58 -3.17 -11.07
C PRO A 112 2.91 -3.62 -9.77
N GLY A 113 2.36 -2.69 -8.97
CA GLY A 113 1.61 -2.99 -7.76
C GLY A 113 0.34 -3.79 -8.05
N TYR A 114 -0.49 -3.33 -8.97
CA TYR A 114 -1.70 -4.07 -9.40
C TYR A 114 -1.34 -5.41 -10.06
N SER A 115 -0.28 -5.47 -10.87
CA SER A 115 0.18 -6.72 -11.44
C SER A 115 0.58 -7.72 -10.36
N GLU A 116 1.40 -7.31 -9.40
CA GLU A 116 1.81 -8.14 -8.27
C GLU A 116 0.60 -8.66 -7.48
N MET A 117 -0.36 -7.76 -7.17
CA MET A 117 -1.57 -8.12 -6.44
C MET A 117 -2.36 -9.25 -7.11
N PHE A 118 -2.66 -9.08 -8.38
CA PHE A 118 -3.57 -9.99 -9.06
C PHE A 118 -2.88 -11.17 -9.72
N CYS A 119 -1.57 -11.09 -9.98
CA CYS A 119 -0.80 -12.20 -10.57
C CYS A 119 0.00 -13.01 -9.52
N GLY A 120 0.10 -12.51 -8.27
CA GLY A 120 0.67 -13.22 -7.13
C GLY A 120 2.20 -13.26 -7.10
N TRP A 121 2.88 -12.44 -7.91
CA TRP A 121 4.34 -12.35 -7.93
C TRP A 121 4.80 -11.05 -8.61
N PRO A 122 5.94 -10.47 -8.21
CA PRO A 122 6.56 -9.37 -8.93
C PRO A 122 7.21 -9.87 -10.22
N ASP A 123 7.03 -9.14 -11.31
CA ASP A 123 7.64 -9.44 -12.62
C ASP A 123 8.38 -8.20 -13.11
N ASP A 124 9.40 -7.81 -12.37
CA ASP A 124 10.15 -6.58 -12.59
C ASP A 124 10.93 -6.53 -13.93
N GLU A 125 11.05 -7.68 -14.62
CA GLU A 125 11.67 -7.74 -15.95
C GLU A 125 10.75 -7.31 -17.08
N ARG A 126 9.42 -7.49 -16.92
CA ARG A 126 8.42 -7.23 -17.98
C ARG A 126 7.39 -6.19 -17.59
N ILE A 127 7.28 -5.89 -16.29
CA ILE A 127 6.32 -4.95 -15.71
C ILE A 127 7.13 -3.85 -15.00
N ASP A 128 7.55 -2.85 -15.77
CA ASP A 128 8.45 -1.78 -15.34
C ASP A 128 7.94 -0.36 -15.68
N SER A 129 6.69 -0.24 -16.14
CA SER A 129 6.04 1.03 -16.46
C SER A 129 4.55 1.02 -16.11
N ASN A 130 3.93 2.21 -16.17
CA ASN A 130 2.47 2.39 -16.07
C ASN A 130 1.75 2.31 -17.42
N ASP A 131 2.44 1.92 -18.48
CA ASP A 131 1.85 1.83 -19.81
C ASP A 131 0.67 0.87 -19.85
N PRO A 132 -0.44 1.22 -20.53
CA PRO A 132 -1.65 0.40 -20.58
C PRO A 132 -1.51 -0.79 -21.52
N ASN A 133 -0.49 -1.61 -21.31
CA ASN A 133 -0.23 -2.83 -22.06
C ASN A 133 -0.89 -4.04 -21.38
N PRO A 134 -1.54 -4.95 -22.13
CA PRO A 134 -2.10 -6.16 -21.56
C PRO A 134 -1.05 -6.97 -20.78
N ASN A 135 -1.32 -7.26 -19.51
CA ASN A 135 -0.42 -8.00 -18.64
C ASN A 135 -0.09 -9.39 -19.24
N PRO A 136 1.20 -9.72 -19.44
CA PRO A 136 1.58 -11.05 -19.92
C PRO A 136 1.29 -12.16 -18.92
N ASN A 137 1.20 -11.83 -17.63
CA ASN A 137 0.91 -12.76 -16.55
C ASN A 137 -0.60 -13.03 -16.42
N VAL A 138 -0.95 -14.24 -16.04
CA VAL A 138 -2.34 -14.62 -15.78
C VAL A 138 -2.75 -14.13 -14.39
N SER A 139 -3.83 -13.37 -14.32
CA SER A 139 -4.37 -12.89 -13.06
C SER A 139 -5.27 -13.95 -12.38
N VAL A 140 -5.42 -13.86 -11.08
CA VAL A 140 -6.33 -14.70 -10.31
C VAL A 140 -7.78 -14.51 -10.74
N LEU A 141 -8.18 -13.30 -11.18
CA LEU A 141 -9.53 -13.02 -11.68
C LEU A 141 -9.83 -13.76 -12.98
N GLU A 142 -8.85 -13.91 -13.87
CA GLU A 142 -8.99 -14.75 -15.07
C GLU A 142 -9.25 -16.22 -14.69
N VAL A 143 -8.50 -16.76 -13.72
CA VAL A 143 -8.67 -18.13 -13.24
C VAL A 143 -10.03 -18.30 -12.57
N VAL A 144 -10.45 -17.36 -11.74
CA VAL A 144 -11.78 -17.34 -11.11
C VAL A 144 -12.89 -17.35 -12.16
N ASN A 145 -12.79 -16.54 -13.23
CA ASN A 145 -13.81 -16.52 -14.28
C ASN A 145 -13.87 -17.81 -15.12
N GLN A 146 -12.83 -18.64 -15.08
CA GLN A 146 -12.85 -19.96 -15.72
C GLN A 146 -13.54 -21.04 -14.87
N ASP A 147 -13.61 -20.84 -13.55
CA ASP A 147 -14.30 -21.76 -12.65
C ASP A 147 -15.83 -21.75 -12.91
N PRO A 148 -16.48 -22.90 -13.11
CA PRO A 148 -17.92 -22.95 -13.41
C PRO A 148 -18.83 -22.26 -12.40
N ARG A 149 -18.41 -22.11 -11.14
CA ARG A 149 -19.16 -21.41 -10.08
C ARG A 149 -19.23 -19.90 -10.30
N TYR A 150 -18.19 -19.34 -10.93
CA TYR A 150 -18.00 -17.89 -11.07
C TYR A 150 -18.04 -17.41 -12.51
N LYS A 151 -18.03 -18.32 -13.49
CA LYS A 151 -18.03 -17.97 -14.91
C LYS A 151 -19.16 -17.01 -15.28
N GLY A 152 -18.81 -15.86 -15.85
CA GLY A 152 -19.74 -14.79 -16.19
C GLY A 152 -20.32 -14.04 -14.98
N LYS A 153 -19.72 -14.21 -13.79
CA LYS A 153 -20.06 -13.53 -12.53
C LYS A 153 -18.87 -12.81 -11.90
N VAL A 154 -17.78 -12.66 -12.64
CA VAL A 154 -16.66 -11.77 -12.32
C VAL A 154 -16.86 -10.48 -13.08
N MET A 155 -16.82 -9.34 -12.42
CA MET A 155 -17.01 -8.02 -13.03
C MET A 155 -16.11 -6.99 -12.34
N MET A 156 -15.71 -5.93 -13.06
CA MET A 156 -14.89 -4.87 -12.49
C MET A 156 -15.22 -3.48 -12.99
N TYR A 157 -14.96 -2.52 -12.13
CA TYR A 157 -14.82 -1.11 -12.47
C TYR A 157 -13.51 -0.56 -11.90
N SER A 158 -12.87 0.38 -12.61
CA SER A 158 -11.75 1.13 -12.07
C SER A 158 -11.77 2.57 -12.56
N SER A 159 -11.24 3.47 -11.74
CA SER A 159 -11.08 4.87 -12.11
C SER A 159 -9.95 5.03 -13.10
N TRP A 160 -8.81 4.38 -12.85
CA TRP A 160 -7.64 4.45 -13.73
C TRP A 160 -7.68 3.42 -14.87
N GLU A 161 -7.30 3.87 -16.08
CA GLU A 161 -7.33 3.06 -17.30
C GLU A 161 -6.51 1.78 -17.22
N SER A 162 -5.28 1.86 -16.68
CA SER A 162 -4.33 0.76 -16.76
C SER A 162 -4.68 -0.44 -15.88
N ILE A 163 -5.57 -0.29 -14.90
CA ILE A 163 -5.98 -1.41 -14.03
C ILE A 163 -6.62 -2.55 -14.81
N ARG A 164 -7.44 -2.27 -15.83
CA ARG A 164 -8.03 -3.32 -16.66
C ARG A 164 -6.99 -4.16 -17.39
N PHE A 165 -5.88 -3.53 -17.78
CA PHE A 165 -4.77 -4.21 -18.44
C PHE A 165 -3.94 -5.01 -17.43
N ALA A 166 -3.78 -4.51 -16.20
CA ALA A 166 -3.08 -5.23 -15.14
C ALA A 166 -3.78 -6.56 -14.78
N VAL A 167 -5.12 -6.58 -14.72
CA VAL A 167 -5.91 -7.80 -14.49
C VAL A 167 -6.25 -8.57 -15.76
N ASN A 168 -6.02 -7.98 -16.93
CA ASN A 168 -6.28 -8.50 -18.28
C ASN A 168 -7.69 -9.07 -18.45
N ASN A 169 -8.70 -8.24 -18.16
CA ASN A 169 -10.11 -8.64 -18.20
C ASN A 169 -10.56 -9.11 -19.60
N GLU A 170 -9.96 -8.58 -20.66
CA GLU A 170 -10.25 -8.98 -22.04
C GLU A 170 -9.84 -10.44 -22.29
N ARG A 171 -8.60 -10.83 -21.97
CA ARG A 171 -8.14 -12.22 -22.04
C ARG A 171 -8.93 -13.11 -21.08
N GLY A 172 -9.24 -12.60 -19.89
CA GLY A 172 -10.05 -13.29 -18.87
C GLY A 172 -11.51 -13.51 -19.26
N GLY A 173 -12.02 -12.76 -20.25
CA GLY A 173 -13.38 -12.86 -20.76
C GLY A 173 -14.44 -12.45 -19.75
N PHE A 174 -14.16 -11.44 -18.90
CA PHE A 174 -15.13 -10.89 -17.97
C PHE A 174 -15.32 -9.37 -18.17
N PRO A 175 -16.53 -8.85 -17.88
CA PRO A 175 -16.81 -7.42 -18.04
C PRO A 175 -15.91 -6.54 -17.19
N GLY A 176 -15.34 -5.50 -17.80
CA GLY A 176 -14.55 -4.47 -17.13
C GLY A 176 -14.81 -3.12 -17.76
N SER A 177 -14.87 -2.06 -16.96
CA SER A 177 -14.96 -0.67 -17.39
C SER A 177 -13.97 0.16 -16.58
N SER A 178 -13.03 0.78 -17.25
CA SER A 178 -11.96 1.58 -16.66
C SER A 178 -11.94 2.96 -17.28
N ALA A 179 -11.52 3.97 -16.54
CA ALA A 179 -11.53 5.36 -16.98
C ALA A 179 -12.87 5.72 -17.65
N HIS A 180 -12.84 6.36 -18.77
CA HIS A 180 -14.02 6.85 -19.50
C HIS A 180 -14.72 5.79 -20.37
N GLU A 181 -14.43 4.51 -20.16
CA GLU A 181 -15.15 3.43 -20.84
C GLU A 181 -16.62 3.36 -20.40
N PRO A 182 -17.54 2.98 -21.30
CA PRO A 182 -18.94 2.91 -20.97
C PRO A 182 -19.23 1.85 -19.89
N SER A 183 -20.29 2.09 -19.11
CA SER A 183 -20.85 1.09 -18.24
C SER A 183 -21.38 -0.10 -19.07
N TYR A 184 -21.14 -1.31 -18.63
CA TYR A 184 -21.76 -2.51 -19.22
C TYR A 184 -23.13 -2.82 -18.61
N THR A 185 -23.53 -2.12 -17.53
CA THR A 185 -24.87 -2.20 -16.96
C THR A 185 -25.78 -1.17 -17.61
N ASP A 186 -26.87 -1.64 -18.22
CA ASP A 186 -27.78 -0.77 -19.00
C ASP A 186 -28.98 -0.32 -18.15
N THR A 187 -28.76 0.71 -17.32
CA THR A 187 -29.82 1.43 -16.59
C THR A 187 -29.85 2.90 -16.93
N ASP A 188 -30.97 3.60 -16.66
CA ASP A 188 -31.04 5.05 -16.86
C ASP A 188 -30.01 5.79 -16.00
N ALA A 189 -29.78 5.32 -14.78
CA ALA A 189 -28.78 5.88 -13.89
C ALA A 189 -27.36 5.68 -14.41
N ALA A 190 -27.02 4.49 -14.91
CA ALA A 190 -25.70 4.22 -15.50
C ALA A 190 -25.46 5.07 -16.75
N ARG A 191 -26.47 5.22 -17.63
CA ARG A 191 -26.38 6.11 -18.81
C ARG A 191 -26.17 7.57 -18.42
N MET A 192 -26.91 8.05 -17.39
CA MET A 192 -26.73 9.43 -16.89
C MET A 192 -25.32 9.65 -16.33
N LEU A 193 -24.78 8.71 -15.58
CA LEU A 193 -23.40 8.78 -15.05
C LEU A 193 -22.38 8.80 -16.19
N GLN A 194 -22.60 8.00 -17.24
CA GLN A 194 -21.75 7.97 -18.41
C GLN A 194 -21.79 9.30 -19.19
N ASP A 195 -22.97 9.92 -19.34
CA ASP A 195 -23.10 11.23 -19.99
C ASP A 195 -22.37 12.32 -19.19
N VAL A 196 -22.43 12.27 -17.84
CA VAL A 196 -21.67 13.18 -16.97
C VAL A 196 -20.17 12.97 -17.12
N ASP A 197 -19.72 11.72 -17.11
CA ASP A 197 -18.30 11.37 -17.28
C ASP A 197 -17.76 11.83 -18.64
N ALA A 198 -18.49 11.60 -19.72
CA ALA A 198 -18.14 12.08 -21.06
C ALA A 198 -18.05 13.62 -21.11
N GLY A 199 -18.97 14.32 -20.45
CA GLY A 199 -18.93 15.78 -20.34
C GLY A 199 -17.72 16.31 -19.56
N ILE A 200 -17.25 15.58 -18.56
CA ILE A 200 -16.02 15.89 -17.81
C ILE A 200 -14.79 15.67 -18.71
N ALA A 201 -14.70 14.54 -19.38
CA ALA A 201 -13.62 14.20 -20.28
C ALA A 201 -13.51 15.21 -21.45
N ASP A 202 -14.62 15.53 -22.12
CA ASP A 202 -14.68 16.50 -23.23
C ASP A 202 -14.36 17.93 -22.75
N GLY A 203 -14.67 18.27 -21.51
CA GLY A 203 -14.38 19.57 -20.92
C GLY A 203 -12.90 19.83 -20.60
N GLY A 204 -12.02 18.87 -20.90
CA GLY A 204 -10.58 18.95 -20.63
C GLY A 204 -10.23 18.76 -19.15
N PHE A 205 -11.18 18.25 -18.35
CA PHE A 205 -10.93 17.78 -16.99
C PHE A 205 -10.60 16.27 -16.96
N GLY A 206 -10.69 15.61 -18.13
CA GLY A 206 -10.41 14.20 -18.31
C GLY A 206 -8.93 13.96 -18.50
N THR A 207 -8.45 13.03 -17.76
CA THR A 207 -7.15 12.38 -17.87
C THR A 207 -7.38 10.92 -18.29
N SER A 208 -6.44 10.05 -18.08
CA SER A 208 -6.64 8.58 -18.13
C SER A 208 -7.52 8.06 -16.97
N GLU A 209 -8.18 8.94 -16.23
CA GLU A 209 -8.91 8.61 -15.01
C GLU A 209 -10.32 9.18 -14.97
N ARG A 210 -11.26 8.36 -14.52
CA ARG A 210 -12.62 8.73 -14.18
C ARG A 210 -12.70 9.03 -12.69
N LEU A 211 -13.45 10.07 -12.31
CA LEU A 211 -13.64 10.41 -10.90
C LEU A 211 -14.24 9.21 -10.11
N ASP A 212 -13.74 8.99 -8.92
CA ASP A 212 -14.18 7.88 -8.04
C ASP A 212 -15.68 7.89 -7.76
N CYS A 213 -16.30 9.07 -7.65
CA CYS A 213 -17.74 9.18 -7.44
C CYS A 213 -18.57 8.61 -8.60
N ILE A 214 -18.08 8.72 -9.83
CA ILE A 214 -18.74 8.16 -11.03
C ILE A 214 -18.48 6.66 -11.11
N THR A 215 -17.23 6.23 -10.88
CA THR A 215 -16.86 4.82 -10.78
C THR A 215 -17.71 4.09 -9.74
N TYR A 216 -17.85 4.67 -8.54
CA TYR A 216 -18.72 4.16 -7.48
C TYR A 216 -20.19 4.07 -7.92
N GLY A 217 -20.71 5.13 -8.56
CA GLY A 217 -22.10 5.16 -9.03
C GLY A 217 -22.39 4.05 -10.04
N MET A 218 -21.53 3.85 -11.06
CA MET A 218 -21.65 2.77 -12.04
C MET A 218 -21.51 1.40 -11.38
N ALA A 219 -20.56 1.23 -10.45
CA ALA A 219 -20.37 0.01 -9.70
C ALA A 219 -21.60 -0.37 -8.88
N MET A 220 -22.26 0.59 -8.24
CA MET A 220 -23.50 0.37 -7.49
C MET A 220 -24.67 -0.06 -8.37
N GLU A 221 -24.78 0.49 -9.59
CA GLU A 221 -25.80 0.02 -10.54
C GLU A 221 -25.57 -1.43 -10.94
N THR A 222 -24.31 -1.84 -11.14
CA THR A 222 -23.95 -3.22 -11.45
C THR A 222 -24.25 -4.17 -10.27
N LEU A 223 -23.88 -3.79 -9.06
CA LEU A 223 -24.18 -4.60 -7.88
C LEU A 223 -25.69 -4.88 -7.74
N LYS A 224 -26.52 -3.86 -8.01
CA LYS A 224 -27.98 -3.95 -7.89
C LYS A 224 -28.63 -4.78 -9.00
N ASN A 225 -28.12 -4.72 -10.21
CA ASN A 225 -28.83 -5.24 -11.40
C ASN A 225 -28.21 -6.54 -11.94
N ASP A 226 -26.87 -6.68 -11.92
CA ASP A 226 -26.17 -7.81 -12.54
C ASP A 226 -25.75 -8.88 -11.52
N HIS A 227 -25.69 -8.51 -10.25
CA HIS A 227 -25.37 -9.42 -9.14
C HIS A 227 -24.10 -10.25 -9.39
N PRO A 228 -22.92 -9.64 -9.55
CA PRO A 228 -21.66 -10.38 -9.64
C PRO A 228 -21.37 -11.15 -8.35
N LYS A 229 -20.76 -12.35 -8.49
CA LYS A 229 -20.25 -13.12 -7.34
C LYS A 229 -18.86 -12.61 -6.89
N VAL A 230 -18.07 -12.14 -7.85
CA VAL A 230 -16.76 -11.53 -7.60
C VAL A 230 -16.77 -10.17 -8.27
N PHE A 231 -16.61 -9.14 -7.46
CA PHE A 231 -16.72 -7.77 -7.91
C PHE A 231 -15.50 -6.96 -7.47
N TYR A 232 -14.82 -6.38 -8.42
CA TYR A 232 -13.65 -5.54 -8.17
C TYR A 232 -13.96 -4.08 -8.50
N VAL A 233 -13.61 -3.17 -7.58
CA VAL A 233 -13.68 -1.72 -7.77
C VAL A 233 -12.33 -1.10 -7.38
N GLY A 234 -11.67 -0.47 -8.35
CA GLY A 234 -10.41 0.27 -8.15
C GLY A 234 -10.67 1.78 -8.16
N PHE A 235 -10.35 2.46 -7.07
CA PHE A 235 -10.45 3.91 -6.90
C PHE A 235 -9.08 4.57 -7.11
N GLY A 236 -9.05 5.76 -7.76
CA GLY A 236 -7.84 6.46 -8.17
C GLY A 236 -7.63 7.85 -7.55
N ASP A 237 -8.70 8.52 -7.09
CA ASP A 237 -8.65 9.93 -6.66
C ASP A 237 -7.58 10.21 -5.59
N THR A 238 -7.24 9.23 -4.73
CA THR A 238 -6.20 9.40 -3.71
C THR A 238 -4.83 9.60 -4.34
N ASP A 239 -4.47 8.87 -5.37
CA ASP A 239 -3.18 9.03 -6.06
C ASP A 239 -3.11 10.35 -6.84
N GLU A 240 -4.14 10.67 -7.61
CA GLU A 240 -4.22 11.89 -8.40
C GLU A 240 -4.08 13.16 -7.55
N TYR A 241 -4.84 13.26 -6.45
CA TYR A 241 -4.74 14.41 -5.57
C TYR A 241 -3.40 14.49 -4.84
N ALA A 242 -2.79 13.36 -4.51
CA ALA A 242 -1.45 13.35 -3.95
C ALA A 242 -0.41 13.86 -4.95
N HIS A 243 -0.43 13.40 -6.22
CA HIS A 243 0.43 13.92 -7.28
C HIS A 243 0.25 15.42 -7.50
N GLY A 244 -0.99 15.89 -7.42
CA GLY A 244 -1.31 17.32 -7.47
C GLY A 244 -0.82 18.13 -6.26
N GLY A 245 -0.28 17.49 -5.23
CA GLY A 245 0.12 18.14 -3.99
C GLY A 245 -1.07 18.71 -3.21
N GLN A 246 -2.25 18.11 -3.35
CA GLN A 246 -3.51 18.57 -2.76
C GLN A 246 -3.89 17.67 -1.58
N TYR A 247 -3.22 17.86 -0.46
CA TYR A 247 -3.41 17.01 0.71
C TYR A 247 -4.83 17.09 1.31
N ASP A 248 -5.49 18.24 1.18
CA ASP A 248 -6.89 18.40 1.54
C ASP A 248 -7.82 17.50 0.72
N HIS A 249 -7.66 17.48 -0.61
CA HIS A 249 -8.43 16.61 -1.49
C HIS A 249 -8.06 15.13 -1.34
N TYR A 250 -6.79 14.82 -1.11
CA TYR A 250 -6.33 13.47 -0.82
C TYR A 250 -7.04 12.86 0.41
N LEU A 251 -7.17 13.64 1.50
CA LEU A 251 -7.94 13.19 2.67
C LEU A 251 -9.44 13.10 2.37
N GLU A 252 -9.98 14.06 1.62
CA GLU A 252 -11.38 14.04 1.21
C GLU A 252 -11.70 12.82 0.35
N ALA A 253 -10.82 12.44 -0.60
CA ALA A 253 -10.95 11.23 -1.41
C ALA A 253 -11.00 9.97 -0.54
N ALA A 254 -10.07 9.83 0.42
CA ALA A 254 -10.08 8.71 1.36
C ALA A 254 -11.38 8.66 2.18
N HIS A 255 -11.88 9.82 2.65
CA HIS A 255 -13.13 9.92 3.40
C HIS A 255 -14.36 9.53 2.55
N TRP A 256 -14.42 10.00 1.30
CA TRP A 256 -15.51 9.63 0.40
C TRP A 256 -15.49 8.14 0.04
N THR A 257 -14.31 7.58 -0.15
CA THR A 257 -14.16 6.13 -0.42
C THR A 257 -14.60 5.30 0.78
N ASP A 258 -14.33 5.72 2.02
CA ASP A 258 -14.89 5.10 3.22
C ASP A 258 -16.43 5.08 3.21
N LEU A 259 -17.07 6.18 2.78
CA LEU A 259 -18.51 6.22 2.60
C LEU A 259 -19.00 5.29 1.48
N TYR A 260 -18.26 5.17 0.36
CA TYR A 260 -18.62 4.25 -0.72
C TYR A 260 -18.55 2.80 -0.25
N ILE A 261 -17.51 2.42 0.49
CA ILE A 261 -17.38 1.10 1.11
C ILE A 261 -18.57 0.82 2.02
N ARG A 262 -18.89 1.76 2.92
CA ARG A 262 -20.05 1.64 3.79
C ARG A 262 -21.33 1.33 3.01
N ARG A 263 -21.63 2.08 1.96
CA ARG A 263 -22.85 1.92 1.16
C ARG A 263 -22.85 0.61 0.36
N ILE A 264 -21.70 0.15 -0.15
CA ILE A 264 -21.55 -1.17 -0.78
C ILE A 264 -21.88 -2.26 0.22
N VAL A 265 -21.34 -2.19 1.44
CA VAL A 265 -21.59 -3.16 2.51
C VAL A 265 -23.07 -3.13 2.94
N GLU A 266 -23.65 -1.95 3.19
CA GLU A 266 -25.06 -1.78 3.56
C GLU A 266 -25.98 -2.39 2.49
N PHE A 267 -25.69 -2.19 1.22
CA PHE A 267 -26.43 -2.82 0.13
C PHE A 267 -26.29 -4.34 0.16
N CYS A 268 -25.08 -4.86 0.18
CA CYS A 268 -24.83 -6.30 0.19
C CYS A 268 -25.47 -7.00 1.41
N GLU A 269 -25.46 -6.36 2.58
CA GLU A 269 -26.11 -6.93 3.77
C GLU A 269 -27.64 -6.80 3.76
N SER A 270 -28.21 -5.99 2.87
CA SER A 270 -29.65 -5.89 2.65
C SER A 270 -30.18 -6.83 1.55
N ASP A 271 -29.36 -7.17 0.58
CA ASP A 271 -29.74 -7.93 -0.61
C ASP A 271 -29.63 -9.46 -0.38
N PRO A 272 -30.68 -10.26 -0.66
CA PRO A 272 -30.66 -11.71 -0.42
C PRO A 272 -29.59 -12.49 -1.18
N PHE A 273 -29.08 -11.96 -2.30
CA PHE A 273 -28.01 -12.61 -3.06
C PHE A 273 -26.68 -12.54 -2.33
N TYR A 274 -26.40 -11.42 -1.64
CA TYR A 274 -25.13 -11.14 -0.98
C TYR A 274 -25.16 -11.42 0.53
N LYS A 275 -26.26 -11.17 1.20
CA LYS A 275 -26.41 -11.17 2.66
C LYS A 275 -25.83 -12.41 3.33
N GLY A 276 -24.86 -12.19 4.23
CA GLY A 276 -24.21 -13.23 5.01
C GLY A 276 -23.35 -14.21 4.19
N LYS A 277 -23.06 -13.89 2.92
CA LYS A 277 -22.23 -14.70 2.00
C LYS A 277 -21.02 -13.94 1.47
N THR A 278 -20.93 -12.63 1.76
CA THR A 278 -19.94 -11.73 1.15
C THR A 278 -18.75 -11.54 2.07
N THR A 279 -17.57 -11.72 1.49
CA THR A 279 -16.29 -11.32 2.05
C THR A 279 -15.87 -10.02 1.36
N TYR A 280 -15.29 -9.11 2.11
CA TYR A 280 -14.77 -7.85 1.62
C TYR A 280 -13.28 -7.79 1.87
N ILE A 281 -12.50 -7.41 0.87
CA ILE A 281 -11.07 -7.18 1.00
C ILE A 281 -10.70 -5.82 0.41
N LEU A 282 -9.90 -5.07 1.15
CA LEU A 282 -9.43 -3.74 0.78
C LEU A 282 -7.91 -3.68 0.88
N THR A 283 -7.28 -2.96 -0.04
CA THR A 283 -5.83 -2.72 -0.01
C THR A 283 -5.45 -1.49 -0.85
N CYS A 284 -4.18 -1.13 -0.86
CA CYS A 284 -3.59 -0.23 -1.84
C CYS A 284 -2.52 -0.96 -2.66
N ASP A 285 -2.23 -0.46 -3.83
CA ASP A 285 -1.26 -1.01 -4.78
C ASP A 285 0.19 -0.64 -4.42
N HIS A 286 0.41 0.55 -3.87
CA HIS A 286 1.67 1.06 -3.35
C HIS A 286 1.44 2.08 -2.24
N GLY A 287 2.50 2.43 -1.51
CA GLY A 287 2.53 3.56 -0.60
C GLY A 287 3.07 4.81 -1.28
N ARG A 288 3.36 5.84 -0.48
CA ARG A 288 3.93 7.12 -0.92
C ARG A 288 4.95 7.62 0.09
N GLY A 289 5.71 8.65 -0.29
CA GLY A 289 6.70 9.26 0.58
C GLY A 289 6.14 9.85 1.86
N TYR A 290 7.01 10.08 2.81
CA TYR A 290 6.69 10.71 4.09
C TYR A 290 6.65 12.24 3.95
N GLY A 291 5.92 12.92 4.84
CA GLY A 291 5.84 14.38 4.87
C GLY A 291 5.54 14.98 3.49
N ALA A 292 6.29 15.97 3.06
CA ALA A 292 6.10 16.63 1.76
C ALA A 292 6.27 15.70 0.54
N ALA A 293 6.97 14.57 0.70
CA ALA A 293 7.13 13.56 -0.33
C ALA A 293 5.87 12.69 -0.53
N PHE A 294 4.78 12.93 0.22
CA PHE A 294 3.49 12.25 -0.02
C PHE A 294 3.01 12.35 -1.47
N ARG A 295 3.47 13.37 -2.20
CA ARG A 295 3.18 13.61 -3.61
C ARG A 295 3.81 12.59 -4.56
N SER A 296 4.77 11.82 -4.07
CA SER A 296 5.62 10.98 -4.90
C SER A 296 5.63 9.52 -4.41
N HIS A 297 5.86 8.64 -5.34
CA HIS A 297 6.13 7.24 -5.13
C HIS A 297 7.12 6.76 -6.19
N SER A 298 7.85 5.73 -5.96
CA SER A 298 8.73 4.95 -6.86
C SER A 298 9.76 4.19 -6.04
N ALA A 299 10.61 3.42 -6.69
CA ALA A 299 11.74 2.73 -6.08
C ALA A 299 12.73 3.64 -5.33
N SER A 300 12.76 4.93 -5.65
CA SER A 300 13.63 5.92 -5.01
C SER A 300 12.96 6.68 -3.86
N VAL A 301 11.67 6.47 -3.63
CA VAL A 301 10.90 7.19 -2.62
C VAL A 301 10.65 6.29 -1.41
N ARG A 302 11.23 6.67 -0.27
CA ARG A 302 11.01 5.94 0.99
C ARG A 302 9.52 5.94 1.36
N GLY A 303 8.99 4.75 1.67
CA GLY A 303 7.59 4.56 2.02
C GLY A 303 6.70 4.17 0.84
N ALA A 304 7.17 4.32 -0.41
CA ALA A 304 6.40 3.93 -1.58
C ALA A 304 6.11 2.42 -1.65
N ASN A 305 6.95 1.61 -1.04
CA ASN A 305 6.74 0.16 -0.94
C ASN A 305 5.77 -0.25 0.18
N GLN A 306 5.35 0.67 1.07
CA GLN A 306 4.59 0.35 2.28
C GLN A 306 3.09 0.35 2.01
N THR A 307 2.47 -0.82 2.13
CA THR A 307 1.06 -1.05 1.87
C THR A 307 0.33 -1.53 3.12
N TRP A 308 -0.95 -1.85 2.98
CA TRP A 308 -1.82 -2.33 4.04
C TRP A 308 -2.89 -3.25 3.46
N PHE A 309 -3.54 -4.05 4.32
CA PHE A 309 -4.61 -4.94 3.91
C PHE A 309 -5.71 -4.99 4.98
N ILE A 310 -6.95 -5.06 4.52
CA ILE A 310 -8.15 -5.19 5.35
C ILE A 310 -8.99 -6.34 4.80
N ALA A 311 -9.47 -7.22 5.68
CA ALA A 311 -10.48 -8.21 5.35
C ALA A 311 -11.57 -8.24 6.41
N PHE A 312 -12.83 -8.39 5.98
CA PHE A 312 -13.97 -8.54 6.90
C PHE A 312 -15.15 -9.24 6.21
N GLY A 313 -16.15 -9.62 7.00
CA GLY A 313 -17.35 -10.28 6.52
C GLY A 313 -17.31 -11.80 6.59
N LYS A 314 -17.90 -12.48 5.62
CA LYS A 314 -18.11 -13.94 5.68
C LYS A 314 -16.78 -14.70 5.73
N GLY A 315 -16.61 -15.50 6.78
CA GLY A 315 -15.45 -16.39 6.93
C GLY A 315 -14.20 -15.70 7.49
N VAL A 316 -14.22 -14.39 7.67
CA VAL A 316 -13.07 -13.64 8.21
C VAL A 316 -13.15 -13.59 9.74
N PRO A 317 -12.06 -13.91 10.47
CA PRO A 317 -12.05 -13.80 11.93
C PRO A 317 -12.02 -12.32 12.36
N ALA A 318 -12.78 -11.99 13.40
CA ALA A 318 -12.80 -10.66 14.01
C ALA A 318 -11.59 -10.49 14.94
N LEU A 319 -10.44 -10.08 14.40
CA LEU A 319 -9.19 -9.90 15.14
C LEU A 319 -8.86 -8.41 15.37
N GLY A 320 -9.58 -7.51 14.72
CA GLY A 320 -9.32 -6.08 14.81
C GLY A 320 -7.99 -5.69 14.16
N GLU A 321 -7.35 -4.68 14.72
CA GLU A 321 -6.04 -4.22 14.27
C GLU A 321 -4.95 -5.19 14.75
N THR A 322 -4.23 -5.78 13.80
CA THR A 322 -3.22 -6.81 14.10
C THR A 322 -1.90 -6.18 14.55
N THR A 323 -1.15 -6.92 15.37
CA THR A 323 0.12 -6.48 15.95
C THR A 323 1.14 -7.62 15.93
N ASP A 324 2.43 -7.27 15.84
CA ASP A 324 3.54 -8.21 15.95
C ASP A 324 3.43 -9.46 15.06
N ASN A 325 2.86 -9.31 13.88
CA ASN A 325 2.57 -10.42 12.96
C ASN A 325 3.54 -10.53 11.77
N GLY A 326 4.73 -9.92 11.89
CA GLY A 326 5.80 -10.03 10.88
C GLY A 326 5.54 -9.19 9.63
N ILE A 327 6.05 -9.66 8.49
CA ILE A 327 5.98 -8.94 7.22
C ILE A 327 5.08 -9.71 6.25
N PHE A 328 4.09 -9.00 5.71
CA PHE A 328 3.25 -9.47 4.61
C PHE A 328 3.67 -8.78 3.31
N TYR A 329 3.41 -9.45 2.19
CA TYR A 329 3.70 -8.91 0.87
C TYR A 329 2.44 -8.87 0.01
N THR A 330 2.32 -7.84 -0.79
CA THR A 330 1.18 -7.62 -1.70
C THR A 330 0.94 -8.81 -2.64
N LYS A 331 2.00 -9.55 -3.02
CA LYS A 331 1.89 -10.78 -3.82
C LYS A 331 1.02 -11.89 -3.20
N GLN A 332 0.75 -11.84 -1.88
CA GLN A 332 -0.13 -12.78 -1.19
C GLN A 332 -1.62 -12.53 -1.49
N PHE A 333 -1.95 -11.40 -2.09
CA PHE A 333 -3.33 -10.99 -2.38
C PHE A 333 -4.05 -11.97 -3.33
N ALA A 334 -3.38 -12.40 -4.41
CA ALA A 334 -3.94 -13.39 -5.33
C ALA A 334 -4.23 -14.73 -4.65
N ALA A 335 -3.32 -15.20 -3.80
CA ALA A 335 -3.52 -16.43 -3.02
C ALA A 335 -4.70 -16.29 -2.04
N THR A 336 -4.87 -15.12 -1.45
CA THR A 336 -6.01 -14.81 -0.56
C THR A 336 -7.35 -14.84 -1.31
N ILE A 337 -7.42 -14.23 -2.50
CA ILE A 337 -8.62 -14.32 -3.36
C ILE A 337 -8.92 -15.78 -3.70
N ALA A 338 -7.91 -16.54 -4.09
CA ALA A 338 -8.05 -17.95 -4.46
C ALA A 338 -8.56 -18.79 -3.29
N ASP A 339 -8.04 -18.58 -2.09
CA ASP A 339 -8.45 -19.28 -0.86
C ASP A 339 -9.90 -18.95 -0.49
N ILE A 340 -10.29 -17.67 -0.45
CA ILE A 340 -11.66 -17.22 -0.16
C ILE A 340 -12.68 -17.87 -1.12
N LEU A 341 -12.32 -17.95 -2.40
CA LEU A 341 -13.21 -18.47 -3.45
C LEU A 341 -13.09 -19.99 -3.66
N GLY A 342 -12.13 -20.63 -3.01
CA GLY A 342 -11.86 -22.07 -3.14
C GLY A 342 -11.46 -22.44 -4.57
N VAL A 343 -10.64 -21.65 -5.25
CA VAL A 343 -10.07 -21.92 -6.57
C VAL A 343 -8.58 -22.23 -6.43
N ASP A 344 -8.06 -23.07 -7.34
CA ASP A 344 -6.61 -23.32 -7.37
C ASP A 344 -5.92 -22.30 -8.27
N PHE A 345 -5.02 -21.52 -7.68
CA PHE A 345 -4.24 -20.51 -8.37
C PHE A 345 -2.74 -20.78 -8.20
N THR A 346 -1.99 -20.66 -9.28
CA THR A 346 -0.53 -20.74 -9.26
C THR A 346 0.02 -19.58 -10.07
N PRO A 347 0.84 -18.69 -9.46
CA PRO A 347 1.50 -17.59 -10.16
C PRO A 347 2.33 -18.05 -11.36
N GLY A 348 2.57 -17.14 -12.32
CA GLY A 348 3.29 -17.45 -13.56
C GLY A 348 4.74 -17.91 -13.37
N ASN A 349 5.38 -17.56 -12.26
CA ASN A 349 6.71 -18.06 -11.88
C ASN A 349 6.70 -19.46 -11.25
N GLY A 350 5.51 -20.05 -11.00
CA GLY A 350 5.33 -21.36 -10.38
C GLY A 350 5.45 -21.38 -8.85
N GLU A 351 5.72 -20.25 -8.22
CA GLU A 351 5.89 -20.14 -6.76
C GLU A 351 4.59 -19.70 -6.10
N LYS A 352 3.94 -20.63 -5.39
CA LYS A 352 2.72 -20.32 -4.62
C LYS A 352 3.07 -19.53 -3.36
N CYS A 353 2.29 -18.47 -3.10
CA CYS A 353 2.29 -17.77 -1.82
C CYS A 353 1.19 -18.32 -0.91
N GLU A 354 1.42 -18.24 0.41
CA GLU A 354 0.36 -18.44 1.39
C GLU A 354 -0.59 -17.22 1.38
N PRO A 355 -1.91 -17.42 1.60
CA PRO A 355 -2.84 -16.31 1.76
C PRO A 355 -2.51 -15.47 3.00
N PHE A 356 -3.09 -14.28 3.11
CA PHE A 356 -2.99 -13.48 4.33
C PHE A 356 -3.68 -14.21 5.49
N ASP A 357 -2.90 -14.62 6.47
CA ASP A 357 -3.39 -15.18 7.73
C ASP A 357 -2.67 -14.52 8.91
N PRO A 358 -3.28 -13.51 9.55
CA PRO A 358 -2.65 -12.80 10.66
C PRO A 358 -2.45 -13.67 11.90
N THR A 359 -3.04 -14.85 11.98
CA THR A 359 -2.88 -15.77 13.12
C THR A 359 -1.69 -16.72 12.97
N TYR A 360 -1.28 -16.97 11.73
CA TYR A 360 -0.24 -17.96 11.40
C TYR A 360 1.17 -17.35 11.30
N TYR A 361 1.29 -16.07 11.04
CA TYR A 361 2.51 -15.44 10.50
C TYR A 361 3.62 -15.15 11.49
N LYS A 362 3.54 -15.58 12.73
CA LYS A 362 4.55 -15.24 13.78
C LYS A 362 5.98 -15.76 13.50
N GLU A 363 6.18 -16.67 12.56
CA GLU A 363 7.50 -17.32 12.41
C GLU A 363 8.11 -17.31 10.99
N THR A 364 7.35 -17.03 9.92
CA THR A 364 7.79 -17.33 8.56
C THR A 364 8.24 -16.16 7.70
N ALA A 365 7.96 -14.92 8.07
CA ALA A 365 8.28 -13.74 7.26
C ALA A 365 9.55 -13.03 7.72
N LYS A 366 10.63 -13.78 7.97
CA LYS A 366 11.95 -13.14 8.01
C LYS A 366 12.47 -13.07 6.58
N PRO A 367 12.91 -11.90 6.10
CA PRO A 367 13.66 -11.84 4.85
C PRO A 367 14.79 -12.87 4.94
N GLU A 368 14.86 -13.79 3.98
CA GLU A 368 16.00 -14.72 3.88
C GLU A 368 17.27 -13.88 3.80
N ALA A 369 18.17 -14.03 4.73
CA ALA A 369 19.46 -13.34 4.77
C ALA A 369 19.53 -11.95 5.44
N ALA A 370 18.64 -11.56 6.35
CA ALA A 370 18.93 -10.37 7.16
C ALA A 370 20.22 -10.55 7.96
N ALA A 371 21.24 -9.72 7.70
CA ALA A 371 22.47 -9.73 8.49
C ALA A 371 22.15 -9.42 9.95
N THR A 372 22.89 -10.06 10.88
CA THR A 372 22.73 -9.86 12.31
C THR A 372 23.85 -8.99 12.85
N PHE A 373 23.48 -7.94 13.56
CA PHE A 373 24.40 -7.04 14.26
C PHE A 373 24.24 -7.21 15.78
N ALA A 374 25.29 -7.66 16.43
CA ALA A 374 25.36 -7.71 17.88
C ALA A 374 25.63 -6.33 18.47
N ALA A 375 25.02 -6.02 19.60
CA ALA A 375 25.27 -4.75 20.28
C ALA A 375 26.75 -4.58 20.67
N VAL A 376 27.27 -3.40 20.47
CA VAL A 376 28.67 -3.08 20.79
C VAL A 376 28.80 -2.52 22.21
N LYS A 377 29.94 -2.76 22.84
CA LYS A 377 30.28 -2.05 24.07
C LYS A 377 30.50 -0.58 23.75
N ALA A 378 29.73 0.30 24.36
CA ALA A 378 29.77 1.73 24.17
C ALA A 378 29.70 2.47 25.50
N ASN A 379 30.18 3.71 25.53
CA ASN A 379 30.12 4.60 26.70
C ASN A 379 29.54 5.95 26.28
N PRO A 380 28.22 6.02 26.05
CA PRO A 380 27.57 7.25 25.57
C PRO A 380 27.73 8.37 26.60
N LYS A 381 28.11 9.55 26.11
CA LYS A 381 28.29 10.76 26.94
C LYS A 381 27.09 11.69 26.90
N GLY A 382 26.19 11.51 25.90
CA GLY A 382 24.97 12.27 25.76
C GLY A 382 24.27 11.95 24.44
N GLN A 383 23.10 12.54 24.26
CA GLN A 383 22.34 12.45 23.00
C GLN A 383 22.97 13.28 21.89
N GLY A 384 22.80 12.83 20.64
CA GLY A 384 23.30 13.47 19.45
C GLY A 384 24.44 12.72 18.77
N LEU A 385 24.89 13.22 17.63
CA LEU A 385 26.01 12.68 16.84
C LEU A 385 27.14 13.70 16.73
N ARG A 386 28.38 13.23 16.75
CA ARG A 386 29.51 14.07 16.35
C ARG A 386 29.46 14.32 14.87
N TYR A 387 29.75 15.54 14.43
CA TYR A 387 29.89 15.87 13.04
C TYR A 387 31.20 16.60 12.74
N ALA A 388 31.68 16.41 11.52
CA ALA A 388 32.71 17.24 10.88
C ALA A 388 32.15 17.76 9.58
N TYR A 389 32.11 19.10 9.42
CA TYR A 389 31.60 19.82 8.27
C TYR A 389 32.75 20.40 7.45
N ASN A 390 32.73 20.19 6.15
CA ASN A 390 33.75 20.62 5.19
C ASN A 390 33.07 21.40 4.05
N GLU A 391 33.80 22.29 3.39
CA GLU A 391 33.32 22.98 2.18
C GLU A 391 34.25 22.74 1.01
N GLY A 392 33.68 22.50 -0.16
CA GLY A 392 34.38 22.23 -1.40
C GLY A 392 33.51 21.57 -2.45
N ASP A 393 33.95 21.55 -3.69
CA ASP A 393 33.32 20.77 -4.76
C ASP A 393 33.71 19.30 -4.58
N PHE A 394 32.79 18.51 -4.08
CA PHE A 394 33.02 17.10 -3.78
C PHE A 394 32.34 16.20 -4.80
N TRP A 395 33.04 15.17 -5.26
CA TRP A 395 32.52 14.16 -6.17
C TRP A 395 32.60 12.75 -5.57
N SER A 396 33.03 12.68 -4.31
CA SER A 396 33.08 11.45 -3.55
C SER A 396 33.20 11.70 -2.04
N CYS A 397 32.77 10.75 -1.23
CA CYS A 397 33.02 10.76 0.20
C CYS A 397 34.52 10.80 0.54
N LYS A 398 35.38 10.28 -0.34
CA LYS A 398 36.84 10.36 -0.19
C LYS A 398 37.34 11.81 -0.25
N ASP A 399 36.76 12.65 -1.09
CA ASP A 399 37.14 14.07 -1.23
C ASP A 399 36.77 14.83 0.04
N VAL A 400 35.60 14.54 0.63
CA VAL A 400 35.18 15.10 1.92
C VAL A 400 36.18 14.78 3.02
N LEU A 401 36.64 13.53 3.09
CA LEU A 401 37.62 13.10 4.10
C LEU A 401 39.01 13.74 3.91
N ALA A 402 39.35 14.09 2.69
CA ALA A 402 40.64 14.75 2.36
C ALA A 402 40.60 16.25 2.62
N ALA A 403 39.43 16.87 2.66
CA ALA A 403 39.24 18.29 2.85
C ALA A 403 39.48 18.73 4.31
N PRO A 404 39.93 19.96 4.55
CA PRO A 404 40.08 20.48 5.91
C PRO A 404 38.71 20.66 6.57
N VAL A 405 38.61 20.21 7.81
CA VAL A 405 37.37 20.38 8.61
C VAL A 405 37.19 21.88 8.92
N LYS A 406 36.09 22.45 8.48
CA LYS A 406 35.74 23.84 8.70
C LYS A 406 34.99 24.06 10.02
N LYS A 407 34.15 23.12 10.40
CA LYS A 407 33.38 23.17 11.63
C LYS A 407 33.17 21.73 12.17
N SER A 408 33.19 21.57 13.46
CA SER A 408 32.85 20.29 14.10
C SER A 408 32.10 20.52 15.39
N GLY A 409 31.33 19.53 15.82
CA GLY A 409 30.53 19.62 17.03
C GLY A 409 29.69 18.39 17.28
N ILE A 410 28.62 18.59 18.02
CA ILE A 410 27.58 17.60 18.28
C ILE A 410 26.26 18.17 17.75
N THR A 411 25.57 17.40 16.93
CA THR A 411 24.20 17.73 16.48
C THR A 411 23.18 16.90 17.29
N PRO A 412 22.12 17.52 17.80
CA PRO A 412 21.07 16.79 18.52
C PRO A 412 20.12 16.03 17.58
N VAL A 413 20.17 16.31 16.28
CA VAL A 413 19.33 15.68 15.24
C VAL A 413 20.21 15.18 14.11
N PHE A 414 19.79 14.10 13.44
CA PHE A 414 20.43 13.64 12.22
C PHE A 414 19.88 14.41 11.02
N GLY A 415 20.75 14.82 10.09
CA GLY A 415 20.43 15.55 8.87
C GLY A 415 21.34 16.77 8.65
N THR A 416 21.17 17.44 7.52
CA THR A 416 22.03 18.54 7.05
C THR A 416 21.65 19.87 7.64
N GLU A 417 20.36 20.17 7.83
CA GLU A 417 19.78 21.47 8.15
C GLU A 417 20.35 22.16 9.41
N ALA A 418 20.65 21.37 10.45
CA ALA A 418 21.22 21.92 11.69
C ALA A 418 22.71 22.25 11.59
N ILE A 419 23.39 21.86 10.52
CA ILE A 419 24.86 21.89 10.38
C ILE A 419 25.30 22.73 9.21
N LYS A 420 24.65 22.63 8.04
CA LYS A 420 25.01 23.29 6.80
C LYS A 420 25.18 24.82 7.01
N GLN A 421 26.13 25.41 6.31
CA GLN A 421 26.37 26.86 6.32
C GLN A 421 26.17 27.48 4.95
N ARG A 422 25.84 26.66 3.97
CA ARG A 422 25.55 27.02 2.57
C ARG A 422 24.65 25.93 1.99
N GLU A 423 23.96 26.24 0.92
CA GLU A 423 23.04 25.29 0.28
C GLU A 423 23.80 24.20 -0.49
N ASP A 424 24.82 24.57 -1.26
CA ASP A 424 25.60 23.67 -2.11
C ASP A 424 27.07 23.60 -1.69
N HIS A 425 27.82 22.63 -2.26
CA HIS A 425 29.29 22.49 -2.16
C HIS A 425 29.80 22.27 -0.73
N PHE A 426 29.24 21.30 -0.05
CA PHE A 426 29.68 20.94 1.30
C PHE A 426 29.67 19.43 1.52
N GLY A 427 30.33 18.98 2.56
CA GLY A 427 30.30 17.59 3.00
C GLY A 427 30.23 17.48 4.52
N ILE A 428 29.62 16.39 5.00
CA ILE A 428 29.48 16.13 6.44
C ILE A 428 29.84 14.68 6.73
N VAL A 429 30.63 14.49 7.78
CA VAL A 429 30.87 13.16 8.37
C VAL A 429 30.19 13.10 9.72
N PHE A 430 29.25 12.18 9.89
CA PHE A 430 28.60 11.90 11.18
C PHE A 430 29.20 10.64 11.82
N LYS A 431 29.40 10.68 13.14
CA LYS A 431 29.84 9.53 13.93
C LYS A 431 29.16 9.52 15.29
N GLY A 432 28.69 8.35 15.68
CA GLY A 432 28.10 8.14 17.00
C GLY A 432 27.52 6.76 17.17
N LEU A 433 26.46 6.69 17.94
CA LEU A 433 25.78 5.45 18.32
C LEU A 433 24.30 5.57 18.00
N MET A 434 23.73 4.51 17.46
CA MET A 434 22.29 4.27 17.41
C MET A 434 21.89 3.32 18.54
N LYS A 435 20.86 3.66 19.32
CA LYS A 435 20.36 2.83 20.42
C LYS A 435 19.14 2.05 19.95
N ILE A 436 19.20 0.74 20.11
CA ILE A 436 18.10 -0.19 19.87
C ILE A 436 17.59 -0.67 21.24
N GLU A 437 16.31 -0.49 21.51
CA GLU A 437 15.69 -0.86 22.79
C GLU A 437 15.29 -2.35 22.86
N LYS A 438 14.90 -2.93 21.75
CA LYS A 438 14.37 -4.30 21.63
C LYS A 438 15.13 -5.05 20.55
N SER A 439 15.67 -6.22 20.86
CA SER A 439 16.24 -7.08 19.81
C SER A 439 15.18 -7.53 18.83
N GLY A 440 15.49 -7.54 17.56
CA GLY A 440 14.55 -7.99 16.53
C GLY A 440 14.94 -7.60 15.11
N LEU A 441 14.03 -7.85 14.21
CA LEU A 441 14.14 -7.51 12.80
C LEU A 441 13.71 -6.05 12.58
N TYR A 442 14.56 -5.28 11.91
CA TYR A 442 14.34 -3.87 11.57
C TYR A 442 14.63 -3.63 10.10
N ALA A 443 13.79 -2.84 9.44
CA ALA A 443 14.16 -2.20 8.18
C ALA A 443 14.92 -0.93 8.50
N LEU A 444 16.16 -0.82 8.00
CA LEU A 444 16.86 0.45 7.91
C LEU A 444 16.74 0.99 6.50
N SER A 445 16.68 2.31 6.36
CA SER A 445 16.70 2.96 5.06
C SER A 445 17.61 4.17 5.08
N MET A 446 18.18 4.54 3.93
CA MET A 446 18.97 5.75 3.73
C MET A 446 18.52 6.41 2.42
N ALA A 447 18.28 7.71 2.48
CA ALA A 447 18.16 8.54 1.30
C ALA A 447 19.19 9.67 1.37
N CYS A 448 19.79 10.00 0.25
CA CYS A 448 20.74 11.09 0.13
C CYS A 448 20.64 11.77 -1.25
N ASP A 449 20.93 13.03 -1.28
CA ASP A 449 21.20 13.88 -2.44
C ASP A 449 22.35 14.83 -2.07
N ASP A 450 23.54 14.78 -2.68
CA ASP A 450 24.01 13.86 -3.72
C ASP A 450 24.47 12.49 -3.18
N GLY A 451 25.69 12.36 -2.74
CA GLY A 451 26.34 11.11 -2.43
C GLY A 451 26.53 10.80 -0.95
N ALA A 452 26.32 9.53 -0.57
CA ALA A 452 26.59 9.09 0.80
C ALA A 452 27.07 7.64 0.92
N LYS A 453 27.74 7.37 2.06
CA LYS A 453 28.04 6.02 2.53
C LYS A 453 27.62 5.85 3.98
N LEU A 454 27.06 4.68 4.30
CA LEU A 454 26.60 4.33 5.64
C LEU A 454 27.31 3.08 6.16
N TRP A 455 27.88 3.18 7.35
CA TRP A 455 28.40 2.03 8.11
C TRP A 455 27.62 1.81 9.40
N LEU A 456 27.38 0.55 9.71
CA LEU A 456 26.86 0.11 10.99
C LEU A 456 27.86 -0.89 11.61
N ASP A 457 28.31 -0.63 12.83
CA ASP A 457 29.29 -1.43 13.58
C ASP A 457 30.60 -1.69 12.79
N GLY A 458 30.98 -0.75 11.92
CA GLY A 458 32.17 -0.83 11.09
C GLY A 458 31.98 -1.61 9.77
N GLN A 459 30.80 -2.18 9.54
CA GLN A 459 30.44 -2.80 8.27
C GLN A 459 29.78 -1.79 7.35
N LEU A 460 30.25 -1.66 6.10
CA LEU A 460 29.61 -0.83 5.08
C LEU A 460 28.27 -1.46 4.72
N LEU A 461 27.16 -0.78 5.02
CA LEU A 461 25.82 -1.20 4.61
C LEU A 461 25.51 -0.76 3.19
N TRP A 462 25.73 0.53 2.91
CA TRP A 462 25.41 1.10 1.61
C TRP A 462 26.48 2.05 1.12
N ASP A 463 26.73 1.95 -0.18
CA ASP A 463 27.59 2.85 -0.95
C ASP A 463 26.70 3.47 -2.05
N VAL A 464 26.35 4.74 -1.86
CA VAL A 464 25.60 5.59 -2.80
C VAL A 464 26.44 6.81 -3.14
N ASP A 465 27.77 6.62 -3.17
CA ASP A 465 28.79 7.66 -3.42
C ASP A 465 28.82 8.02 -4.91
N ARG A 466 27.77 8.69 -5.37
CA ARG A 466 27.59 9.11 -6.78
C ARG A 466 26.71 10.35 -6.87
N ASP A 467 26.89 11.11 -7.96
CA ASP A 467 26.05 12.24 -8.32
C ASP A 467 24.56 11.85 -8.44
N GLY A 468 23.67 12.73 -7.94
CA GLY A 468 22.22 12.49 -7.90
C GLY A 468 21.76 11.49 -6.84
N GLY A 469 22.65 11.08 -5.93
CA GLY A 469 22.29 10.34 -4.72
C GLY A 469 21.54 9.02 -4.93
N GLY A 470 20.59 8.75 -4.04
CA GLY A 470 19.67 7.63 -4.13
C GLY A 470 19.10 7.13 -2.80
N PHE A 471 18.20 6.18 -2.92
CA PHE A 471 17.54 5.49 -1.82
C PHE A 471 18.04 4.06 -1.68
N ARG A 472 18.19 3.59 -0.44
CA ARG A 472 18.48 2.18 -0.09
C ARG A 472 17.66 1.79 1.11
N GLU A 473 17.15 0.56 1.09
CA GLU A 473 16.49 -0.08 2.23
C GLU A 473 16.97 -1.53 2.37
N GLY A 474 17.04 -2.02 3.60
CA GLY A 474 17.39 -3.40 3.89
C GLY A 474 16.92 -3.83 5.27
N TRP A 475 16.74 -5.15 5.43
CA TRP A 475 16.33 -5.76 6.68
C TRP A 475 17.52 -6.30 7.44
N PHE A 476 17.57 -6.02 8.75
CA PHE A 476 18.67 -6.39 9.64
C PHE A 476 18.14 -6.87 10.98
N ASN A 477 18.72 -7.95 11.53
CA ASN A 477 18.48 -8.32 12.91
C ASN A 477 19.42 -7.49 13.80
N LEU A 478 18.86 -6.62 14.63
CA LEU A 478 19.61 -5.79 15.55
C LEU A 478 19.39 -6.27 16.98
N GLU A 479 20.48 -6.47 17.73
CA GLU A 479 20.42 -6.76 19.16
C GLU A 479 20.13 -5.48 19.96
N ALA A 480 19.37 -5.59 21.05
CA ALA A 480 19.14 -4.46 21.94
C ALA A 480 20.46 -3.96 22.54
N GLY A 481 20.70 -2.66 22.46
CA GLY A 481 21.94 -2.03 22.89
C GLY A 481 22.37 -0.90 21.96
N TYR A 482 23.66 -0.65 21.91
CA TYR A 482 24.22 0.40 21.06
C TYR A 482 24.88 -0.19 19.82
N HIS A 483 24.71 0.49 18.69
CA HIS A 483 25.36 0.19 17.40
C HIS A 483 26.13 1.42 16.93
N ARG A 484 27.37 1.24 16.45
CA ARG A 484 28.16 2.35 15.92
C ARG A 484 27.66 2.75 14.55
N LEU A 485 27.32 4.04 14.44
CA LEU A 485 26.85 4.66 13.20
C LEU A 485 27.93 5.60 12.66
N GLU A 486 28.30 5.42 11.39
CA GLU A 486 29.11 6.37 10.64
C GLU A 486 28.45 6.66 9.30
N VAL A 487 28.33 7.95 8.96
CA VAL A 487 27.81 8.42 7.68
C VAL A 487 28.78 9.41 7.09
N GLN A 488 29.10 9.26 5.83
CA GLN A 488 29.86 10.22 5.04
C GLN A 488 28.92 10.72 3.94
N TYR A 489 28.82 12.04 3.77
CA TYR A 489 27.86 12.68 2.89
C TYR A 489 28.54 13.86 2.18
N TRP A 490 28.16 14.10 0.93
CA TRP A 490 28.53 15.28 0.16
C TRP A 490 27.38 15.78 -0.70
N GLU A 491 27.39 17.08 -0.94
CA GLU A 491 26.41 17.84 -1.69
C GLU A 491 27.12 18.84 -2.59
N ASN A 492 26.77 18.86 -3.88
CA ASN A 492 27.27 19.85 -4.84
C ASN A 492 26.18 20.77 -5.34
N TYR A 493 25.05 20.25 -5.84
CA TYR A 493 23.99 21.05 -6.44
C TYR A 493 22.63 20.38 -6.23
N GLY A 494 21.63 21.15 -5.85
CA GLY A 494 20.24 20.70 -5.89
C GLY A 494 19.56 20.56 -4.54
N GLY A 495 19.17 19.36 -4.20
CA GLY A 495 18.55 19.04 -2.91
C GLY A 495 19.58 18.57 -1.88
N GLU A 496 19.48 18.99 -0.62
CA GLU A 496 20.45 18.64 0.43
C GLU A 496 19.91 17.55 1.37
N ASP A 497 19.20 16.57 0.83
CA ASP A 497 18.54 15.55 1.62
C ASP A 497 19.50 14.49 2.15
N MET A 498 19.44 14.23 3.45
CA MET A 498 20.15 13.14 4.12
C MET A 498 19.31 12.58 5.26
N TYR A 499 18.75 11.39 5.08
CA TYR A 499 17.87 10.72 6.04
C TYR A 499 18.33 9.30 6.31
N ILE A 500 18.17 8.86 7.56
CA ILE A 500 18.25 7.43 7.95
C ILE A 500 16.95 7.08 8.66
N GLY A 501 16.16 6.22 8.04
CA GLY A 501 14.91 5.73 8.61
C GLY A 501 15.06 4.38 9.30
N ILE A 502 14.12 4.08 10.20
CA ILE A 502 14.03 2.80 10.87
C ILE A 502 12.56 2.39 11.05
N ASP A 503 12.23 1.17 10.67
CA ASP A 503 10.92 0.54 10.86
C ASP A 503 11.08 -0.82 11.55
N GLY A 504 10.04 -1.25 12.26
CA GLY A 504 10.01 -2.55 12.92
C GLY A 504 10.03 -2.46 14.45
N GLN A 505 9.57 -3.50 15.12
CA GLN A 505 9.44 -3.58 16.59
C GLN A 505 8.59 -2.44 17.20
N GLY A 506 7.63 -1.90 16.42
CA GLY A 506 6.80 -0.78 16.83
C GLY A 506 7.39 0.60 16.55
N LEU A 507 8.51 0.66 15.81
CA LEU A 507 9.08 1.91 15.31
C LEU A 507 8.68 2.12 13.85
N ALA A 508 8.43 3.39 13.48
CA ALA A 508 8.20 3.82 12.10
C ALA A 508 8.70 5.27 11.95
N TYR A 509 10.02 5.43 11.93
CA TYR A 509 10.64 6.76 11.83
C TYR A 509 11.25 6.97 10.46
N GLU A 510 10.85 8.06 9.81
CA GLU A 510 11.45 8.53 8.57
C GLU A 510 12.93 8.87 8.75
N ASN A 511 13.25 9.51 9.85
CA ASN A 511 14.62 9.85 10.23
C ASN A 511 14.86 9.47 11.69
N LEU A 512 16.09 9.07 12.02
CA LEU A 512 16.46 8.66 13.38
C LEU A 512 16.09 9.75 14.38
N PRO A 513 15.20 9.48 15.36
CA PRO A 513 14.82 10.50 16.33
C PRO A 513 15.95 10.79 17.31
N PRO A 514 16.00 11.98 17.91
CA PRO A 514 17.02 12.37 18.90
C PRO A 514 17.18 11.37 20.06
N SER A 515 16.10 10.66 20.42
CA SER A 515 16.14 9.65 21.47
C SER A 515 16.94 8.40 21.13
N MET A 516 17.22 8.15 19.85
CA MET A 516 17.96 6.98 19.39
C MET A 516 19.43 7.27 19.06
N ILE A 517 19.86 8.53 19.01
CA ILE A 517 21.24 8.91 18.61
C ILE A 517 22.04 9.41 19.81
N PHE A 518 23.28 8.94 19.92
CA PHE A 518 24.18 9.25 21.03
C PHE A 518 25.61 9.47 20.52
N TYR A 519 26.40 10.25 21.25
CA TYR A 519 27.85 10.40 20.99
C TYR A 519 28.67 9.77 22.13
N GLU A 520 29.85 9.27 21.80
CA GLU A 520 30.84 8.75 22.75
C GLU A 520 32.16 9.52 22.75
#